data_71fa8e83b01cab27c242a840076eba67
#
_entry.id   71fa8e83b01cab27c242a840076eba67
#
_cell.length_a   1.000
_cell.length_b   1.000
_cell.length_c   1.000
_cell.angle_alpha   90.00
_cell.angle_beta   90.00
_cell.angle_gamma   90.00
#
_symmetry.space_group_name_H-M   'P 1'
#
loop_
_entity.id
_entity.type
_entity.pdbx_description
1 polymer ?
#
loop_
_entity_poly.entity_id
_entity_poly.type
_entity_poly.pdbx_seq_one_letter_code
_entity_poly.pdbx_strand_id
1 'polypeptide(L)'
;MQPMWITKLKTRGFRNLTDINLDLPAQKSGTGVFVLYGKNGAGKTNFLEALSMLSPGQGLHRDKLENMTGENHKQWSVFTEIENPAGAHKVGMLYSKNRRHIRIDGEDALQQSALAGLGAILWFTPEMDRLFAGSPAGRRRFFDRLVFSVNSKHAQNLSRYTKHIQHRSKLLKTPNPDPHWLDIEEQKAAGYAIEVVRARLAYLGQLIAHMPEVELHLKGSAERMAEEEADDNALLELYTTKFTENRERDARFGGNSFGPHRSDIYGAIKDLTPLERASMGQHKRAMLLILFAAAQLQKAQSGQPPCLLLDEVATHLDSGAREVLYEKLIPLGGQIWLTGTEKEYFDSLPNPQYIHMANGQPTPAF
;
A
#
# COMPACT_ATOMS: atom_id res chain seq x y z
N MET A 1 8.08 15.70 15.96
CA MET A 1 8.41 14.29 16.31
C MET A 1 9.34 13.73 15.22
N GLN A 2 10.24 12.84 15.60
CA GLN A 2 11.20 12.23 14.67
C GLN A 2 10.45 11.23 13.76
N PRO A 3 10.59 11.31 12.40
CA PRO A 3 9.97 10.34 11.51
C PRO A 3 10.62 8.96 11.63
N MET A 4 9.99 7.95 11.04
CA MET A 4 10.64 6.64 10.86
C MET A 4 11.82 6.79 9.90
N TRP A 5 13.00 6.34 10.34
CA TRP A 5 14.23 6.27 9.53
C TRP A 5 14.72 4.85 9.42
N ILE A 6 14.95 4.38 8.23
CA ILE A 6 15.66 3.13 7.97
C ILE A 6 17.14 3.50 7.94
N THR A 7 17.91 2.96 8.90
CA THR A 7 19.34 3.26 9.08
C THR A 7 20.24 2.14 8.60
N LYS A 8 19.67 0.95 8.33
CA LYS A 8 20.41 -0.19 7.80
C LYS A 8 19.51 -1.08 6.95
N LEU A 9 20.06 -1.60 5.87
CA LEU A 9 19.43 -2.65 5.07
C LEU A 9 20.41 -3.79 4.84
N LYS A 10 19.98 -5.01 5.15
CA LYS A 10 20.68 -6.24 4.73
C LYS A 10 19.71 -7.12 3.96
N THR A 11 20.15 -7.67 2.85
CA THR A 11 19.39 -8.67 2.09
C THR A 11 20.23 -9.87 1.79
N ARG A 12 19.61 -11.04 1.71
CA ARG A 12 20.26 -12.26 1.22
C ARG A 12 19.28 -13.07 0.40
N GLY A 13 19.68 -13.44 -0.81
CA GLY A 13 18.87 -14.24 -1.72
C GLY A 13 17.55 -13.60 -2.12
N PHE A 14 17.44 -12.26 -2.13
CA PHE A 14 16.22 -11.52 -2.44
C PHE A 14 16.26 -11.01 -3.86
N ARG A 15 15.35 -11.51 -4.74
CA ARG A 15 15.27 -11.12 -6.15
C ARG A 15 16.64 -11.28 -6.86
N ASN A 16 17.02 -10.22 -7.61
CA ASN A 16 18.34 -10.11 -8.24
C ASN A 16 19.35 -9.32 -7.39
N LEU A 17 19.01 -9.00 -6.13
CA LEU A 17 19.95 -8.34 -5.24
C LEU A 17 21.00 -9.35 -4.79
N THR A 18 22.26 -8.93 -4.79
CA THR A 18 23.32 -9.66 -4.14
C THR A 18 23.17 -9.60 -2.61
N ASP A 19 24.07 -10.21 -1.86
CA ASP A 19 24.06 -10.06 -0.40
C ASP A 19 24.43 -8.61 -0.04
N ILE A 20 23.43 -7.81 0.30
CA ILE A 20 23.59 -6.39 0.68
C ILE A 20 23.82 -6.30 2.18
N ASN A 21 24.74 -5.44 2.58
CA ASN A 21 24.92 -4.94 3.93
C ASN A 21 25.23 -3.45 3.84
N LEU A 22 24.21 -2.62 3.93
CA LEU A 22 24.28 -1.19 3.69
C LEU A 22 23.86 -0.43 4.94
N ASP A 23 24.76 0.39 5.47
CA ASP A 23 24.46 1.40 6.48
C ASP A 23 24.02 2.69 5.79
N LEU A 24 22.94 3.29 6.29
CA LEU A 24 22.33 4.47 5.73
C LEU A 24 22.48 5.63 6.73
N PRO A 25 22.84 6.83 6.26
CA PRO A 25 22.97 7.96 7.16
C PRO A 25 21.63 8.28 7.83
N ALA A 26 21.65 8.31 9.16
CA ALA A 26 20.51 8.77 9.95
C ALA A 26 20.42 10.30 9.90
N GLN A 27 19.22 10.80 9.62
CA GLN A 27 18.96 12.23 9.79
C GLN A 27 18.06 12.43 11.00
N LYS A 28 18.50 13.25 11.95
CA LYS A 28 17.76 13.49 13.20
C LYS A 28 16.51 14.34 13.03
N SER A 29 16.35 15.04 11.91
CA SER A 29 15.18 15.89 11.61
C SER A 29 15.12 16.25 10.13
N GLY A 30 13.94 16.61 9.65
CA GLY A 30 13.73 17.12 8.29
C GLY A 30 13.41 16.04 7.25
N THR A 31 13.90 16.23 6.04
CA THR A 31 13.71 15.34 4.90
C THR A 31 15.04 14.73 4.48
N GLY A 32 15.11 13.43 4.36
CA GLY A 32 16.24 12.73 3.76
C GLY A 32 15.87 12.13 2.43
N VAL A 33 16.57 12.53 1.40
CA VAL A 33 16.31 12.07 0.03
C VAL A 33 17.42 11.12 -0.40
N PHE A 34 17.03 9.90 -0.77
CA PHE A 34 17.89 8.87 -1.30
C PHE A 34 17.55 8.60 -2.76
N VAL A 35 18.55 8.61 -3.61
CA VAL A 35 18.41 8.40 -5.06
C VAL A 35 19.16 7.13 -5.45
N LEU A 36 18.41 6.12 -5.86
CA LEU A 36 18.94 4.91 -6.47
C LEU A 36 19.01 5.11 -7.99
N TYR A 37 20.19 5.19 -8.56
CA TYR A 37 20.36 5.38 -10.00
C TYR A 37 21.20 4.26 -10.63
N GLY A 38 20.98 4.00 -11.91
CA GLY A 38 21.70 2.97 -12.66
C GLY A 38 20.83 2.39 -13.79
N LYS A 39 21.42 1.53 -14.60
CA LYS A 39 20.76 0.92 -15.77
C LYS A 39 19.50 0.15 -15.41
N ASN A 40 18.62 -0.04 -16.40
CA ASN A 40 17.46 -0.92 -16.25
C ASN A 40 17.92 -2.35 -15.90
N GLY A 41 17.17 -3.00 -15.01
CA GLY A 41 17.56 -4.32 -14.49
C GLY A 41 18.65 -4.33 -13.41
N ALA A 42 19.23 -3.19 -13.04
CA ALA A 42 20.27 -3.08 -12.02
C ALA A 42 19.82 -3.43 -10.59
N GLY A 43 18.51 -3.62 -10.34
CA GLY A 43 17.98 -3.97 -9.03
C GLY A 43 17.37 -2.81 -8.23
N LYS A 44 17.23 -1.60 -8.81
CA LYS A 44 16.66 -0.42 -8.13
C LYS A 44 15.27 -0.69 -7.55
N THR A 45 14.34 -1.16 -8.37
CA THR A 45 12.99 -1.52 -7.94
C THR A 45 12.99 -2.63 -6.91
N ASN A 46 13.85 -3.64 -7.06
CA ASN A 46 13.97 -4.73 -6.08
C ASN A 46 14.53 -4.25 -4.73
N PHE A 47 15.39 -3.21 -4.74
CA PHE A 47 15.82 -2.55 -3.51
C PHE A 47 14.65 -1.85 -2.81
N LEU A 48 13.83 -1.08 -3.54
CA LEU A 48 12.61 -0.49 -2.98
C LEU A 48 11.62 -1.56 -2.52
N GLU A 49 11.52 -2.69 -3.23
CA GLU A 49 10.68 -3.80 -2.82
C GLU A 49 11.13 -4.38 -1.48
N ALA A 50 12.43 -4.55 -1.26
CA ALA A 50 12.95 -4.99 0.03
C ALA A 50 12.56 -4.03 1.18
N LEU A 51 12.63 -2.71 0.96
CA LEU A 51 12.17 -1.70 1.92
C LEU A 51 10.65 -1.76 2.14
N SER A 52 9.87 -1.97 1.07
CA SER A 52 8.41 -2.05 1.15
C SER A 52 7.89 -3.25 1.98
N MET A 53 8.74 -4.28 2.17
CA MET A 53 8.42 -5.42 3.04
C MET A 53 8.27 -5.04 4.51
N LEU A 54 8.74 -3.88 4.94
CA LEU A 54 8.51 -3.31 6.27
C LEU A 54 7.07 -2.85 6.49
N SER A 55 6.26 -2.76 5.45
CA SER A 55 4.82 -2.54 5.54
C SER A 55 4.09 -3.89 5.59
N PRO A 56 2.95 -3.99 6.29
CA PRO A 56 2.10 -5.17 6.20
C PRO A 56 1.64 -5.45 4.76
N GLY A 57 1.62 -6.72 4.38
CA GLY A 57 1.24 -7.14 3.04
C GLY A 57 2.34 -7.91 2.31
N GLN A 58 2.33 -7.84 0.98
CA GLN A 58 3.24 -8.58 0.10
C GLN A 58 4.27 -7.66 -0.60
N GLY A 59 4.54 -6.49 -0.02
CA GLY A 59 5.48 -5.53 -0.62
C GLY A 59 4.95 -4.82 -1.87
N LEU A 60 5.87 -4.20 -2.59
CA LEU A 60 5.62 -3.25 -3.67
C LEU A 60 4.92 -3.90 -4.88
N HIS A 61 5.42 -5.04 -5.37
CA HIS A 61 4.85 -5.76 -6.54
C HIS A 61 3.74 -6.74 -6.18
N ARG A 62 3.55 -7.06 -4.90
CA ARG A 62 2.55 -8.05 -4.43
C ARG A 62 2.71 -9.43 -5.07
N ASP A 63 3.91 -9.77 -5.40
CA ASP A 63 4.24 -11.07 -5.94
C ASP A 63 4.13 -12.17 -4.86
N LYS A 64 4.03 -13.40 -5.28
CA LYS A 64 4.14 -14.51 -4.34
C LYS A 64 5.51 -14.49 -3.69
N LEU A 65 5.57 -14.75 -2.38
CA LEU A 65 6.82 -14.72 -1.61
C LEU A 65 7.89 -15.68 -2.17
N GLU A 66 7.45 -16.79 -2.77
CA GLU A 66 8.34 -17.73 -3.44
C GLU A 66 9.08 -17.12 -4.64
N ASN A 67 8.40 -16.25 -5.40
CA ASN A 67 8.96 -15.57 -6.58
C ASN A 67 9.96 -14.45 -6.22
N MET A 68 10.01 -14.06 -4.95
CA MET A 68 11.02 -13.11 -4.44
C MET A 68 12.35 -13.80 -4.12
N THR A 69 12.41 -15.13 -4.22
CA THR A 69 13.64 -15.90 -4.00
C THR A 69 14.56 -15.72 -5.19
N GLY A 70 15.78 -15.25 -4.91
CA GLY A 70 16.80 -15.05 -5.92
C GLY A 70 17.25 -16.36 -6.58
N GLU A 71 17.77 -16.24 -7.79
CA GLU A 71 18.30 -17.37 -8.55
C GLU A 71 19.36 -18.11 -7.71
N ASN A 72 19.31 -19.44 -7.72
CA ASN A 72 20.18 -20.33 -6.92
C ASN A 72 19.99 -20.27 -5.39
N HIS A 73 18.96 -19.61 -4.88
CA HIS A 73 18.60 -19.60 -3.48
C HIS A 73 17.33 -20.42 -3.21
N LYS A 74 17.19 -20.95 -1.98
CA LYS A 74 15.99 -21.67 -1.52
C LYS A 74 15.15 -20.82 -0.54
N GLN A 75 15.70 -19.70 -0.14
CA GLN A 75 15.13 -18.79 0.84
C GLN A 75 15.65 -17.39 0.61
N TRP A 76 14.95 -16.40 1.13
CA TRP A 76 15.45 -15.04 1.17
C TRP A 76 15.29 -14.44 2.55
N SER A 77 16.09 -13.44 2.85
CA SER A 77 15.95 -12.63 4.06
C SER A 77 16.14 -11.15 3.76
N VAL A 78 15.40 -10.34 4.53
CA VAL A 78 15.54 -8.88 4.61
C VAL A 78 15.67 -8.53 6.09
N PHE A 79 16.71 -7.78 6.44
CA PHE A 79 16.90 -7.24 7.77
C PHE A 79 17.10 -5.74 7.68
N THR A 80 16.45 -5.00 8.59
CA THR A 80 16.58 -3.54 8.68
C THR A 80 16.76 -3.10 10.12
N GLU A 81 17.48 -2.00 10.30
CA GLU A 81 17.45 -1.21 11.53
C GLU A 81 16.62 0.06 11.24
N ILE A 82 15.75 0.40 12.15
CA ILE A 82 14.81 1.51 12.03
C ILE A 82 14.89 2.35 13.30
N GLU A 83 14.93 3.65 13.14
CA GLU A 83 14.73 4.59 14.23
C GLU A 83 13.36 5.27 14.07
N ASN A 84 12.59 5.36 15.15
CA ASN A 84 11.34 6.08 15.22
C ASN A 84 11.20 6.75 16.61
N PRO A 85 10.13 7.48 16.92
CA PRO A 85 9.97 8.12 18.24
C PRO A 85 9.94 7.17 19.43
N ALA A 86 9.62 5.90 19.23
CA ALA A 86 9.64 4.88 20.28
C ALA A 86 11.05 4.32 20.54
N GLY A 87 12.00 4.58 19.63
CA GLY A 87 13.38 4.14 19.75
C GLY A 87 13.92 3.47 18.50
N ALA A 88 15.03 2.75 18.67
CA ALA A 88 15.67 1.95 17.63
C ALA A 88 15.07 0.53 17.64
N HIS A 89 14.71 0.04 16.46
CA HIS A 89 14.13 -1.29 16.26
C HIS A 89 14.93 -2.10 15.23
N LYS A 90 15.00 -3.40 15.46
CA LYS A 90 15.60 -4.36 14.52
C LYS A 90 14.50 -5.24 13.95
N VAL A 91 14.34 -5.22 12.63
CA VAL A 91 13.31 -5.98 11.94
C VAL A 91 13.95 -7.01 11.02
N GLY A 92 13.71 -8.26 11.27
CA GLY A 92 14.15 -9.37 10.43
C GLY A 92 12.98 -10.07 9.76
N MET A 93 13.09 -10.34 8.47
CA MET A 93 12.15 -11.16 7.71
C MET A 93 12.90 -12.30 7.04
N LEU A 94 12.35 -13.48 7.17
CA LEU A 94 12.87 -14.68 6.51
C LEU A 94 11.72 -15.40 5.81
N TYR A 95 11.89 -15.68 4.54
CA TYR A 95 11.05 -16.63 3.81
C TYR A 95 11.80 -17.94 3.65
N SER A 96 11.25 -18.98 4.22
CA SER A 96 11.76 -20.35 4.11
C SER A 96 10.62 -21.35 4.26
N LYS A 97 10.73 -22.53 3.64
CA LYS A 97 9.71 -23.62 3.72
C LYS A 97 8.28 -23.12 3.47
N ASN A 98 8.09 -22.25 2.48
CA ASN A 98 6.81 -21.64 2.07
C ASN A 98 6.14 -20.79 3.16
N ARG A 99 6.91 -20.27 4.13
CA ARG A 99 6.40 -19.40 5.20
C ARG A 99 7.29 -18.17 5.36
N ARG A 100 6.67 -17.05 5.65
CA ARG A 100 7.33 -15.82 6.07
C ARG A 100 7.36 -15.75 7.60
N HIS A 101 8.55 -15.59 8.15
CA HIS A 101 8.79 -15.32 9.55
C HIS A 101 9.20 -13.86 9.70
N ILE A 102 8.65 -13.19 10.69
CA ILE A 102 8.98 -11.78 11.00
C ILE A 102 9.41 -11.74 12.46
N ARG A 103 10.52 -11.07 12.71
CA ARG A 103 11.02 -10.76 14.06
C ARG A 103 11.17 -9.27 14.22
N ILE A 104 10.73 -8.75 15.36
CA ILE A 104 10.93 -7.36 15.77
C ILE A 104 11.64 -7.40 17.11
N ASP A 105 12.81 -6.80 17.18
CA ASP A 105 13.68 -6.75 18.38
C ASP A 105 14.02 -8.12 18.98
N GLY A 106 14.10 -9.14 18.10
CA GLY A 106 14.42 -10.53 18.47
C GLY A 106 13.21 -11.40 18.78
N GLU A 107 12.01 -10.82 18.91
CA GLU A 107 10.77 -11.55 19.18
C GLU A 107 10.00 -11.87 17.90
N ASP A 108 9.40 -13.05 17.83
CA ASP A 108 8.60 -13.47 16.68
C ASP A 108 7.26 -12.69 16.63
N ALA A 109 7.04 -11.96 15.56
CA ALA A 109 5.77 -11.27 15.33
C ALA A 109 4.70 -12.27 14.82
N LEU A 110 3.66 -12.48 15.62
CA LEU A 110 2.56 -13.40 15.29
C LEU A 110 1.76 -12.96 14.06
N GLN A 111 1.71 -11.65 13.78
CA GLN A 111 0.94 -11.08 12.68
C GLN A 111 1.75 -9.97 11.99
N GLN A 112 1.56 -9.86 10.67
CA GLN A 112 2.19 -8.79 9.88
C GLN A 112 1.75 -7.37 10.29
N SER A 113 0.59 -7.25 10.92
CA SER A 113 0.08 -5.97 11.44
C SER A 113 0.99 -5.35 12.50
N ALA A 114 1.87 -6.13 13.15
CA ALA A 114 2.87 -5.61 14.07
C ALA A 114 3.84 -4.60 13.39
N LEU A 115 4.11 -4.77 12.10
CA LEU A 115 4.93 -3.83 11.33
C LEU A 115 4.33 -2.42 11.25
N ALA A 116 3.00 -2.28 11.36
CA ALA A 116 2.33 -0.98 11.32
C ALA A 116 2.74 -0.06 12.49
N GLY A 117 3.16 -0.63 13.62
CA GLY A 117 3.66 0.13 14.77
C GLY A 117 5.00 0.80 14.55
N LEU A 118 5.76 0.38 13.54
CA LEU A 118 7.09 0.94 13.24
C LEU A 118 7.01 2.27 12.48
N GLY A 119 5.99 2.46 11.66
CA GLY A 119 5.75 3.63 10.84
C GLY A 119 5.06 3.29 9.52
N ALA A 120 4.59 4.31 8.83
CA ALA A 120 3.92 4.14 7.55
C ALA A 120 4.93 4.16 6.39
N ILE A 121 4.71 3.31 5.39
CA ILE A 121 5.42 3.32 4.13
C ILE A 121 4.39 3.44 3.00
N LEU A 122 4.55 4.46 2.18
CA LEU A 122 3.74 4.66 0.98
C LEU A 122 4.64 4.55 -0.24
N TRP A 123 4.10 4.04 -1.35
CA TRP A 123 4.89 3.89 -2.57
C TRP A 123 4.11 4.19 -3.83
N PHE A 124 4.87 4.57 -4.84
CA PHE A 124 4.45 4.74 -6.21
C PHE A 124 5.30 3.84 -7.11
N THR A 125 4.66 3.19 -8.08
CA THR A 125 5.33 2.37 -9.09
C THR A 125 4.80 2.70 -10.47
N PRO A 126 5.55 2.45 -11.57
CA PRO A 126 5.07 2.68 -12.94
C PRO A 126 3.75 1.98 -13.28
N GLU A 127 3.47 0.83 -12.65
CA GLU A 127 2.21 0.11 -12.82
C GLU A 127 0.99 0.92 -12.36
N MET A 128 1.19 1.86 -11.42
CA MET A 128 0.13 2.74 -10.91
C MET A 128 -0.24 3.84 -11.89
N ASP A 129 0.59 4.14 -12.88
CA ASP A 129 0.27 5.10 -13.93
C ASP A 129 -1.00 4.74 -14.72
N ARG A 130 -1.45 3.49 -14.64
CA ARG A 130 -2.67 3.02 -15.29
C ARG A 130 -3.73 2.48 -14.32
N LEU A 131 -3.63 2.84 -13.04
CA LEU A 131 -4.51 2.29 -12.01
C LEU A 131 -6.00 2.52 -12.32
N PHE A 132 -6.37 3.75 -12.72
CA PHE A 132 -7.76 4.10 -13.02
C PHE A 132 -8.25 3.51 -14.35
N ALA A 133 -7.37 3.24 -15.30
CA ALA A 133 -7.69 2.48 -16.52
C ALA A 133 -7.74 0.97 -16.28
N GLY A 134 -7.27 0.51 -15.14
CA GLY A 134 -7.19 -0.90 -14.75
C GLY A 134 -8.49 -1.44 -14.15
N SER A 135 -8.38 -2.56 -13.42
CA SER A 135 -9.53 -3.23 -12.82
C SER A 135 -10.01 -2.56 -11.52
N PRO A 136 -11.32 -2.62 -11.20
CA PRO A 136 -11.85 -2.18 -9.90
C PRO A 136 -11.13 -2.82 -8.72
N ALA A 137 -10.73 -4.09 -8.85
CA ALA A 137 -9.98 -4.78 -7.81
C ALA A 137 -8.59 -4.16 -7.55
N GLY A 138 -7.93 -3.67 -8.60
CA GLY A 138 -6.67 -2.93 -8.48
C GLY A 138 -6.85 -1.63 -7.72
N ARG A 139 -7.87 -0.84 -8.09
CA ARG A 139 -8.21 0.43 -7.44
C ARG A 139 -8.55 0.26 -5.95
N ARG A 140 -9.41 -0.73 -5.62
CA ARG A 140 -9.71 -1.05 -4.20
C ARG A 140 -8.46 -1.38 -3.41
N ARG A 141 -7.60 -2.27 -3.94
CA ARG A 141 -6.36 -2.65 -3.24
C ARG A 141 -5.42 -1.47 -3.01
N PHE A 142 -5.34 -0.55 -3.97
CA PHE A 142 -4.58 0.68 -3.80
C PHE A 142 -5.17 1.53 -2.69
N PHE A 143 -6.48 1.78 -2.72
CA PHE A 143 -7.16 2.60 -1.74
C PHE A 143 -7.11 1.99 -0.33
N ASP A 144 -7.37 0.68 -0.20
CA ASP A 144 -7.28 -0.04 1.09
C ASP A 144 -5.90 0.07 1.72
N ARG A 145 -4.83 0.11 0.91
CA ARG A 145 -3.48 0.35 1.41
C ARG A 145 -3.32 1.76 1.99
N LEU A 146 -3.91 2.77 1.35
CA LEU A 146 -3.89 4.13 1.89
C LEU A 146 -4.69 4.20 3.20
N VAL A 147 -5.87 3.61 3.26
CA VAL A 147 -6.67 3.51 4.50
C VAL A 147 -5.88 2.81 5.61
N PHE A 148 -5.18 1.72 5.27
CA PHE A 148 -4.37 0.97 6.22
C PHE A 148 -3.24 1.82 6.81
N SER A 149 -2.67 2.76 6.08
CA SER A 149 -1.57 3.62 6.58
C SER A 149 -1.98 4.45 7.82
N VAL A 150 -3.26 4.75 7.98
CA VAL A 150 -3.82 5.51 9.11
C VAL A 150 -4.70 4.67 10.04
N ASN A 151 -5.24 3.56 9.56
CA ASN A 151 -6.12 2.66 10.34
C ASN A 151 -5.55 1.24 10.33
N SER A 152 -4.76 0.89 11.34
CA SER A 152 -4.10 -0.42 11.45
C SER A 152 -5.07 -1.61 11.51
N LYS A 153 -6.34 -1.40 11.96
CA LYS A 153 -7.36 -2.44 12.02
C LYS A 153 -7.96 -2.77 10.65
N HIS A 154 -7.86 -1.84 9.68
CA HIS A 154 -8.50 -1.99 8.36
C HIS A 154 -8.07 -3.28 7.64
N ALA A 155 -6.77 -3.57 7.59
CA ALA A 155 -6.26 -4.78 6.94
C ALA A 155 -6.78 -6.06 7.62
N GLN A 156 -6.90 -6.07 8.95
CA GLN A 156 -7.44 -7.20 9.69
C GLN A 156 -8.94 -7.40 9.41
N ASN A 157 -9.72 -6.31 9.43
CA ASN A 157 -11.15 -6.35 9.14
C ASN A 157 -11.42 -6.79 7.70
N LEU A 158 -10.65 -6.30 6.73
CA LEU A 158 -10.73 -6.73 5.34
C LEU A 158 -10.38 -8.22 5.16
N SER A 159 -9.36 -8.70 5.87
CA SER A 159 -8.98 -10.12 5.86
C SER A 159 -10.08 -11.01 6.45
N ARG A 160 -10.67 -10.63 7.59
CA ARG A 160 -11.78 -11.35 8.23
C ARG A 160 -13.02 -11.33 7.36
N TYR A 161 -13.38 -10.18 6.80
CA TYR A 161 -14.45 -10.08 5.81
C TYR A 161 -14.25 -11.07 4.66
N THR A 162 -13.07 -11.05 4.05
CA THR A 162 -12.73 -11.91 2.92
C THR A 162 -12.86 -13.40 3.28
N LYS A 163 -12.42 -13.79 4.47
CA LYS A 163 -12.53 -15.16 4.97
C LYS A 163 -14.01 -15.61 5.07
N HIS A 164 -14.87 -14.80 5.70
CA HIS A 164 -16.29 -15.14 5.88
C HIS A 164 -17.04 -15.18 4.54
N ILE A 165 -16.75 -14.26 3.62
CA ILE A 165 -17.32 -14.28 2.27
C ILE A 165 -16.87 -15.50 1.47
N GLN A 166 -15.64 -15.97 1.62
CA GLN A 166 -15.17 -17.20 0.99
C GLN A 166 -15.83 -18.44 1.59
N HIS A 167 -16.04 -18.48 2.91
CA HIS A 167 -16.76 -19.57 3.57
C HIS A 167 -18.22 -19.61 3.11
N ARG A 168 -18.90 -18.46 3.08
CA ARG A 168 -20.26 -18.35 2.51
C ARG A 168 -20.32 -18.90 1.09
N SER A 169 -19.38 -18.49 0.21
CA SER A 169 -19.33 -19.00 -1.17
C SER A 169 -19.14 -20.51 -1.25
N LYS A 170 -18.39 -21.11 -0.33
CA LYS A 170 -18.22 -22.57 -0.27
C LYS A 170 -19.50 -23.25 0.20
N LEU A 171 -20.16 -22.74 1.22
CA LEU A 171 -21.43 -23.26 1.73
C LEU A 171 -22.51 -23.23 0.64
N LEU A 172 -22.67 -22.13 -0.07
CA LEU A 172 -23.63 -21.98 -1.17
C LEU A 172 -23.42 -22.95 -2.34
N LYS A 173 -22.22 -23.52 -2.48
CA LYS A 173 -21.92 -24.53 -3.51
C LYS A 173 -22.22 -25.96 -3.08
N THR A 174 -22.49 -26.19 -1.79
CA THR A 174 -22.85 -27.53 -1.30
C THR A 174 -24.30 -27.85 -1.66
N PRO A 175 -24.64 -29.10 -1.97
CA PRO A 175 -26.04 -29.51 -2.06
C PRO A 175 -26.74 -29.30 -0.72
N ASN A 176 -27.88 -28.63 -0.70
CA ASN A 176 -28.65 -28.31 0.50
C ASN A 176 -27.81 -27.64 1.61
N PRO A 177 -27.31 -26.44 1.41
CA PRO A 177 -26.51 -25.77 2.41
C PRO A 177 -27.31 -25.54 3.70
N ASP A 178 -26.69 -25.80 4.86
CA ASP A 178 -27.31 -25.55 6.17
C ASP A 178 -27.57 -24.04 6.34
N PRO A 179 -28.83 -23.60 6.46
CA PRO A 179 -29.20 -22.21 6.61
C PRO A 179 -28.56 -21.54 7.84
N HIS A 180 -28.44 -22.29 8.94
CA HIS A 180 -27.87 -21.79 10.20
C HIS A 180 -26.38 -21.39 10.04
N TRP A 181 -25.58 -22.21 9.35
CA TRP A 181 -24.20 -21.87 9.05
C TRP A 181 -24.08 -20.69 8.09
N LEU A 182 -25.00 -20.56 7.13
CA LEU A 182 -25.06 -19.40 6.26
C LEU A 182 -25.36 -18.14 7.06
N ASP A 183 -26.34 -18.16 7.97
CA ASP A 183 -26.68 -17.02 8.82
C ASP A 183 -25.49 -16.54 9.65
N ILE A 184 -24.73 -17.48 10.25
CA ILE A 184 -23.53 -17.17 11.04
C ILE A 184 -22.46 -16.48 10.16
N GLU A 185 -22.18 -17.04 8.98
CA GLU A 185 -21.15 -16.50 8.10
C GLU A 185 -21.56 -15.14 7.53
N GLU A 186 -22.83 -14.95 7.19
CA GLU A 186 -23.40 -13.70 6.68
C GLU A 186 -23.41 -12.59 7.74
N GLN A 187 -23.80 -12.90 8.98
CA GLN A 187 -23.76 -11.93 10.08
C GLN A 187 -22.33 -11.47 10.38
N LYS A 188 -21.35 -12.41 10.43
CA LYS A 188 -19.94 -12.05 10.60
C LYS A 188 -19.40 -11.25 9.42
N ALA A 189 -19.73 -11.64 8.19
CA ALA A 189 -19.35 -10.91 7.00
C ALA A 189 -19.93 -9.49 6.99
N ALA A 190 -21.21 -9.31 7.39
CA ALA A 190 -21.86 -8.02 7.49
C ALA A 190 -21.15 -7.10 8.49
N GLY A 191 -20.84 -7.60 9.70
CA GLY A 191 -20.13 -6.80 10.69
C GLY A 191 -18.76 -6.31 10.21
N TYR A 192 -17.96 -7.20 9.62
CA TYR A 192 -16.67 -6.79 9.06
C TYR A 192 -16.81 -5.92 7.78
N ALA A 193 -17.87 -6.08 7.00
CA ALA A 193 -18.16 -5.24 5.86
C ALA A 193 -18.43 -3.78 6.26
N ILE A 194 -19.18 -3.57 7.34
CA ILE A 194 -19.45 -2.24 7.93
C ILE A 194 -18.14 -1.57 8.33
N GLU A 195 -17.30 -2.27 9.09
CA GLU A 195 -16.00 -1.76 9.51
C GLU A 195 -15.12 -1.33 8.32
N VAL A 196 -15.11 -2.13 7.24
CA VAL A 196 -14.35 -1.82 6.02
C VAL A 196 -14.92 -0.60 5.31
N VAL A 197 -16.25 -0.52 5.15
CA VAL A 197 -16.92 0.57 4.44
C VAL A 197 -16.79 1.88 5.20
N ARG A 198 -17.07 1.88 6.52
CA ARG A 198 -16.92 3.07 7.37
C ARG A 198 -15.49 3.61 7.33
N ALA A 199 -14.48 2.73 7.45
CA ALA A 199 -13.08 3.14 7.36
C ALA A 199 -12.73 3.77 6.00
N ARG A 200 -13.24 3.21 4.89
CA ARG A 200 -13.03 3.77 3.54
C ARG A 200 -13.68 5.14 3.38
N LEU A 201 -14.95 5.29 3.80
CA LEU A 201 -15.70 6.55 3.70
C LEU A 201 -15.05 7.65 4.56
N ALA A 202 -14.71 7.34 5.80
CA ALA A 202 -14.03 8.27 6.70
C ALA A 202 -12.67 8.72 6.14
N TYR A 203 -11.88 7.77 5.62
CA TYR A 203 -10.59 8.09 4.99
C TYR A 203 -10.76 8.96 3.75
N LEU A 204 -11.70 8.63 2.87
CA LEU A 204 -11.97 9.40 1.65
C LEU A 204 -12.34 10.85 2.00
N GLY A 205 -13.25 11.06 2.96
CA GLY A 205 -13.65 12.38 3.41
C GLY A 205 -12.48 13.24 3.89
N GLN A 206 -11.53 12.62 4.60
CA GLN A 206 -10.32 13.31 5.06
C GLN A 206 -9.31 13.54 3.92
N LEU A 207 -9.14 12.56 3.03
CA LEU A 207 -8.17 12.63 1.93
C LEU A 207 -8.48 13.76 0.94
N ILE A 208 -9.77 13.95 0.59
CA ILE A 208 -10.20 14.98 -0.37
C ILE A 208 -9.83 16.39 0.09
N ALA A 209 -9.80 16.64 1.40
CA ALA A 209 -9.40 17.94 1.94
C ALA A 209 -7.92 18.30 1.63
N HIS A 210 -7.07 17.31 1.36
CA HIS A 210 -5.65 17.48 1.04
C HIS A 210 -5.35 17.48 -0.46
N MET A 211 -6.37 17.31 -1.32
CA MET A 211 -6.16 17.25 -2.79
C MET A 211 -7.28 17.97 -3.56
N PRO A 212 -7.36 19.30 -3.48
CA PRO A 212 -8.45 20.06 -4.13
C PRO A 212 -8.44 19.95 -5.66
N GLU A 213 -7.35 19.48 -6.26
CA GLU A 213 -7.19 19.29 -7.70
C GLU A 213 -7.76 17.95 -8.21
N VAL A 214 -8.08 17.00 -7.32
CA VAL A 214 -8.55 15.65 -7.70
C VAL A 214 -9.84 15.33 -6.96
N GLU A 215 -10.86 14.99 -7.73
CA GLU A 215 -12.10 14.45 -7.19
C GLU A 215 -12.01 12.93 -7.12
N LEU A 216 -12.34 12.35 -5.98
CA LEU A 216 -12.45 10.91 -5.79
C LEU A 216 -13.81 10.56 -5.23
N HIS A 217 -14.35 9.45 -5.71
CA HIS A 217 -15.63 8.91 -5.27
C HIS A 217 -15.50 7.41 -5.05
N LEU A 218 -16.08 6.94 -3.95
CA LEU A 218 -16.24 5.53 -3.65
C LEU A 218 -17.69 5.15 -3.96
N LYS A 219 -17.89 4.20 -4.88
CA LYS A 219 -19.22 3.78 -5.35
C LYS A 219 -19.41 2.29 -5.13
N GLY A 220 -20.53 1.96 -4.47
CA GLY A 220 -20.95 0.59 -4.24
C GLY A 220 -22.31 0.59 -3.53
N SER A 221 -23.01 -0.53 -3.58
CA SER A 221 -24.28 -0.66 -2.86
C SER A 221 -24.07 -0.66 -1.33
N ALA A 222 -22.97 -1.24 -0.86
CA ALA A 222 -22.63 -1.24 0.55
C ALA A 222 -22.30 0.17 1.05
N GLU A 223 -21.51 0.93 0.30
CA GLU A 223 -21.15 2.30 0.63
C GLU A 223 -22.37 3.20 0.69
N ARG A 224 -23.24 3.13 -0.32
CA ARG A 224 -24.48 3.94 -0.35
C ARG A 224 -25.36 3.64 0.86
N MET A 225 -25.57 2.38 1.20
CA MET A 225 -26.36 2.02 2.38
C MET A 225 -25.73 2.56 3.68
N ALA A 226 -24.39 2.56 3.78
CA ALA A 226 -23.69 3.10 4.93
C ALA A 226 -23.72 4.65 4.99
N GLU A 227 -23.86 5.34 3.86
CA GLU A 227 -24.05 6.80 3.81
C GLU A 227 -25.47 7.19 4.21
N GLU A 228 -26.46 6.36 3.87
CA GLU A 228 -27.88 6.57 4.18
C GLU A 228 -28.25 6.19 5.62
N GLU A 229 -27.55 5.20 6.22
CA GLU A 229 -27.80 4.66 7.57
C GLU A 229 -26.61 4.92 8.50
N ALA A 230 -26.82 5.72 9.53
CA ALA A 230 -25.79 6.09 10.49
C ALA A 230 -25.64 5.07 11.64
N ASP A 231 -26.73 4.36 12.00
CA ASP A 231 -26.71 3.35 13.06
C ASP A 231 -26.13 2.03 12.55
N ASP A 232 -25.06 1.57 13.19
CA ASP A 232 -24.36 0.35 12.76
C ASP A 232 -25.16 -0.93 13.04
N ASN A 233 -26.11 -0.95 14.00
CA ASN A 233 -26.95 -2.12 14.24
C ASN A 233 -28.04 -2.21 13.15
N ALA A 234 -28.66 -1.11 12.78
CA ALA A 234 -29.59 -1.06 11.66
C ALA A 234 -28.88 -1.43 10.34
N LEU A 235 -27.67 -0.92 10.13
CA LEU A 235 -26.86 -1.27 8.97
C LEU A 235 -26.45 -2.75 8.94
N LEU A 236 -26.20 -3.37 10.11
CA LEU A 236 -25.93 -4.80 10.23
C LEU A 236 -27.12 -5.64 9.77
N GLU A 237 -28.33 -5.28 10.17
CA GLU A 237 -29.56 -5.95 9.74
C GLU A 237 -29.76 -5.80 8.22
N LEU A 238 -29.56 -4.59 7.67
CA LEU A 238 -29.64 -4.33 6.24
C LEU A 238 -28.63 -5.15 5.42
N TYR A 239 -27.36 -5.21 5.87
CA TYR A 239 -26.34 -5.98 5.17
C TYR A 239 -26.59 -7.49 5.26
N THR A 240 -27.01 -7.97 6.42
CA THR A 240 -27.36 -9.41 6.61
C THR A 240 -28.54 -9.77 5.71
N THR A 241 -29.58 -8.94 5.65
CA THR A 241 -30.71 -9.13 4.76
C THR A 241 -30.26 -9.18 3.30
N LYS A 242 -29.36 -8.27 2.88
CA LYS A 242 -28.81 -8.28 1.51
C LYS A 242 -28.03 -9.55 1.18
N PHE A 243 -27.28 -10.11 2.12
CA PHE A 243 -26.61 -11.40 1.89
C PHE A 243 -27.63 -12.54 1.75
N THR A 244 -28.67 -12.56 2.59
CA THR A 244 -29.73 -13.58 2.55
C THR A 244 -30.54 -13.51 1.24
N GLU A 245 -30.97 -12.33 0.82
CA GLU A 245 -31.68 -12.10 -0.45
C GLU A 245 -30.87 -12.58 -1.68
N ASN A 246 -29.55 -12.50 -1.61
CA ASN A 246 -28.70 -12.89 -2.73
C ASN A 246 -28.27 -14.36 -2.71
N ARG A 247 -28.71 -15.20 -1.76
CA ARG A 247 -28.29 -16.61 -1.66
C ARG A 247 -28.48 -17.40 -2.95
N GLU A 248 -29.70 -17.37 -3.51
CA GLU A 248 -30.01 -18.10 -4.74
C GLU A 248 -29.19 -17.62 -5.94
N ARG A 249 -29.06 -16.29 -6.10
CA ARG A 249 -28.26 -15.71 -7.16
C ARG A 249 -26.78 -16.10 -7.04
N ASP A 250 -26.22 -15.98 -5.84
CA ASP A 250 -24.82 -16.26 -5.58
C ASP A 250 -24.51 -17.76 -5.69
N ALA A 251 -25.46 -18.63 -5.31
CA ALA A 251 -25.37 -20.07 -5.53
C ALA A 251 -25.34 -20.42 -7.04
N ARG A 252 -26.23 -19.80 -7.81
CA ARG A 252 -26.39 -20.09 -9.24
C ARG A 252 -25.22 -19.60 -10.09
N PHE A 253 -24.75 -18.37 -9.85
CA PHE A 253 -23.73 -17.72 -10.68
C PHE A 253 -22.32 -17.79 -10.10
N GLY A 254 -22.20 -18.25 -8.86
CA GLY A 254 -20.97 -18.24 -8.08
C GLY A 254 -20.58 -16.85 -7.57
N GLY A 255 -19.75 -16.81 -6.53
CA GLY A 255 -19.25 -15.57 -5.95
C GLY A 255 -20.20 -14.93 -4.92
N ASN A 256 -20.08 -13.64 -4.71
CA ASN A 256 -20.94 -12.82 -3.85
C ASN A 256 -21.25 -11.52 -4.59
N SER A 257 -22.54 -11.20 -4.72
CA SER A 257 -23.01 -10.04 -5.48
C SER A 257 -23.07 -8.75 -4.66
N PHE A 258 -22.99 -8.82 -3.33
CA PHE A 258 -23.09 -7.70 -2.40
C PHE A 258 -21.84 -7.62 -1.50
N GLY A 259 -21.44 -6.40 -1.15
CA GLY A 259 -20.42 -6.08 -0.14
C GLY A 259 -19.25 -5.24 -0.66
N PRO A 260 -18.32 -4.80 0.23
CA PRO A 260 -17.22 -3.88 -0.11
C PRO A 260 -16.21 -4.40 -1.15
N HIS A 261 -16.22 -5.69 -1.47
CA HIS A 261 -15.42 -6.24 -2.58
C HIS A 261 -16.01 -5.93 -3.96
N ARG A 262 -17.23 -5.39 -4.03
CA ARG A 262 -17.91 -4.92 -5.23
C ARG A 262 -17.81 -3.42 -5.46
N SER A 263 -17.32 -2.68 -4.48
CA SER A 263 -17.10 -1.23 -4.60
C SER A 263 -16.10 -0.89 -5.69
N ASP A 264 -16.17 0.33 -6.19
CA ASP A 264 -15.16 0.88 -7.09
C ASP A 264 -14.80 2.32 -6.70
N ILE A 265 -13.61 2.74 -7.07
CA ILE A 265 -13.10 4.08 -6.85
C ILE A 265 -12.98 4.76 -8.22
N TYR A 266 -13.68 5.86 -8.37
CA TYR A 266 -13.66 6.71 -9.55
C TYR A 266 -13.04 8.04 -9.21
N GLY A 267 -12.46 8.70 -10.21
CA GLY A 267 -11.90 10.01 -10.00
C GLY A 267 -11.84 10.84 -11.28
N ALA A 268 -11.65 12.13 -11.08
CA ALA A 268 -11.36 13.09 -12.13
C ALA A 268 -10.32 14.09 -11.61
N ILE A 269 -9.49 14.62 -12.50
CA ILE A 269 -8.79 15.87 -12.22
C ILE A 269 -9.83 16.96 -12.42
N LYS A 270 -9.94 17.90 -11.48
CA LYS A 270 -10.94 18.96 -11.51
C LYS A 270 -10.91 19.69 -12.85
N ASP A 271 -12.08 19.91 -13.42
CA ASP A 271 -12.29 20.55 -14.73
C ASP A 271 -11.66 19.79 -15.93
N LEU A 272 -11.29 18.51 -15.75
CA LEU A 272 -10.70 17.67 -16.77
C LEU A 272 -11.44 16.35 -16.94
N THR A 273 -10.93 15.54 -17.85
CA THR A 273 -11.45 14.22 -18.20
C THR A 273 -11.46 13.26 -17.00
N PRO A 274 -12.48 12.38 -16.88
CA PRO A 274 -12.45 11.27 -15.92
C PRO A 274 -11.14 10.46 -16.01
N LEU A 275 -10.61 10.03 -14.86
CA LEU A 275 -9.30 9.35 -14.80
C LEU A 275 -9.24 8.08 -15.65
N GLU A 276 -10.36 7.39 -15.90
CA GLU A 276 -10.40 6.22 -16.77
C GLU A 276 -10.02 6.53 -18.23
N ARG A 277 -10.20 7.79 -18.64
CA ARG A 277 -9.91 8.28 -20.02
C ARG A 277 -8.75 9.25 -20.08
N ALA A 278 -8.10 9.51 -18.97
CA ALA A 278 -6.99 10.45 -18.88
C ALA A 278 -5.75 9.95 -19.65
N SER A 279 -4.92 10.85 -20.13
CA SER A 279 -3.62 10.51 -20.70
C SER A 279 -2.68 9.95 -19.64
N MET A 280 -1.60 9.29 -20.05
CA MET A 280 -0.60 8.75 -19.10
C MET A 280 -0.03 9.82 -18.17
N GLY A 281 0.29 11.02 -18.69
CA GLY A 281 0.78 12.12 -17.88
C GLY A 281 -0.25 12.63 -16.87
N GLN A 282 -1.53 12.71 -17.27
CA GLN A 282 -2.62 13.07 -16.36
C GLN A 282 -2.85 12.01 -15.28
N HIS A 283 -2.80 10.73 -15.62
CA HIS A 283 -2.85 9.63 -14.65
C HIS A 283 -1.73 9.74 -13.62
N LYS A 284 -0.49 9.88 -14.10
CA LYS A 284 0.70 10.02 -13.23
C LYS A 284 0.55 11.20 -12.28
N ARG A 285 0.13 12.37 -12.82
CA ARG A 285 -0.13 13.57 -12.01
C ARG A 285 -1.19 13.30 -10.93
N ALA A 286 -2.34 12.73 -11.29
CA ALA A 286 -3.41 12.42 -10.34
C ALA A 286 -2.94 11.44 -9.25
N MET A 287 -2.23 10.38 -9.64
CA MET A 287 -1.71 9.40 -8.69
C MET A 287 -0.71 10.00 -7.70
N LEU A 288 0.16 10.90 -8.17
CA LEU A 288 1.11 11.60 -7.29
C LEU A 288 0.38 12.56 -6.34
N LEU A 289 -0.64 13.29 -6.82
CA LEU A 289 -1.46 14.16 -5.97
C LEU A 289 -2.17 13.34 -4.87
N ILE A 290 -2.75 12.19 -5.21
CA ILE A 290 -3.37 11.27 -4.24
C ILE A 290 -2.33 10.77 -3.22
N LEU A 291 -1.14 10.38 -3.68
CA LEU A 291 -0.08 9.90 -2.81
C LEU A 291 0.42 11.00 -1.85
N PHE A 292 0.59 12.23 -2.35
CA PHE A 292 1.01 13.36 -1.53
C PHE A 292 -0.04 13.75 -0.50
N ALA A 293 -1.32 13.77 -0.91
CA ALA A 293 -2.44 13.95 0.01
C ALA A 293 -2.46 12.87 1.10
N ALA A 294 -2.25 11.61 0.73
CA ALA A 294 -2.15 10.52 1.69
C ALA A 294 -0.96 10.68 2.65
N ALA A 295 0.18 11.16 2.16
CA ALA A 295 1.34 11.43 3.01
C ALA A 295 1.10 12.60 3.97
N GLN A 296 0.44 13.66 3.51
CA GLN A 296 0.03 14.80 4.35
C GLN A 296 -0.97 14.37 5.42
N LEU A 297 -1.99 13.60 5.04
CA LEU A 297 -2.99 13.06 5.97
C LEU A 297 -2.35 12.16 7.02
N GLN A 298 -1.44 11.27 6.62
CA GLN A 298 -0.68 10.41 7.53
C GLN A 298 0.10 11.25 8.54
N LYS A 299 0.82 12.27 8.06
CA LYS A 299 1.57 13.19 8.91
C LYS A 299 0.68 13.97 9.86
N ALA A 300 -0.49 14.43 9.40
CA ALA A 300 -1.45 15.16 10.24
C ALA A 300 -2.01 14.29 11.36
N GLN A 301 -2.29 13.00 11.10
CA GLN A 301 -2.88 12.10 12.09
C GLN A 301 -1.87 11.51 13.05
N SER A 302 -0.70 11.07 12.57
CA SER A 302 0.31 10.39 13.40
C SER A 302 1.36 11.34 13.96
N GLY A 303 1.42 12.59 13.47
CA GLY A 303 2.51 13.52 13.75
C GLY A 303 3.82 13.16 13.04
N GLN A 304 3.83 12.13 12.17
CA GLN A 304 5.03 11.63 11.51
C GLN A 304 4.78 11.45 10.01
N PRO A 305 5.67 11.98 9.14
CA PRO A 305 5.61 11.69 7.72
C PRO A 305 5.90 10.21 7.45
N PRO A 306 5.25 9.61 6.44
CA PRO A 306 5.58 8.26 6.00
C PRO A 306 6.96 8.21 5.32
N CYS A 307 7.56 7.03 5.27
CA CYS A 307 8.64 6.74 4.33
C CYS A 307 8.03 6.60 2.92
N LEU A 308 8.56 7.33 1.95
CA LEU A 308 8.08 7.34 0.56
C LEU A 308 9.04 6.55 -0.34
N LEU A 309 8.52 5.59 -1.09
CA LEU A 309 9.26 4.81 -2.08
C LEU A 309 8.70 5.12 -3.47
N LEU A 310 9.46 5.84 -4.28
CA LEU A 310 8.99 6.39 -5.56
C LEU A 310 9.81 5.80 -6.71
N ASP A 311 9.24 4.77 -7.35
CA ASP A 311 9.90 4.07 -8.43
C ASP A 311 9.67 4.78 -9.77
N GLU A 312 10.75 5.16 -10.44
CA GLU A 312 10.78 5.83 -11.76
C GLU A 312 9.85 7.06 -11.87
N VAL A 313 9.63 7.77 -10.76
CA VAL A 313 8.67 8.88 -10.72
C VAL A 313 9.10 10.05 -11.61
N ALA A 314 10.40 10.30 -11.74
CA ALA A 314 10.99 11.38 -12.57
C ALA A 314 11.14 11.01 -14.06
N THR A 315 10.95 9.74 -14.40
CA THR A 315 11.07 9.25 -15.78
C THR A 315 9.96 9.83 -16.66
N HIS A 316 10.31 10.23 -17.87
CA HIS A 316 9.43 10.88 -18.85
C HIS A 316 8.86 12.26 -18.44
N LEU A 317 9.40 12.88 -17.39
CA LEU A 317 9.10 14.27 -17.05
C LEU A 317 10.19 15.19 -17.64
N ASP A 318 9.78 16.33 -18.17
CA ASP A 318 10.73 17.42 -18.49
C ASP A 318 11.30 18.06 -17.21
N SER A 319 12.27 18.94 -17.34
CA SER A 319 12.94 19.58 -16.21
C SER A 319 11.97 20.38 -15.33
N GLY A 320 11.06 21.14 -15.92
CA GLY A 320 10.08 21.94 -15.18
C GLY A 320 9.10 21.08 -14.39
N ALA A 321 8.62 19.98 -15.00
CA ALA A 321 7.73 19.04 -14.31
C ALA A 321 8.43 18.32 -13.14
N ARG A 322 9.74 18.03 -13.27
CA ARG A 322 10.55 17.48 -12.17
C ARG A 322 10.71 18.46 -11.01
N GLU A 323 10.99 19.72 -11.31
CA GLU A 323 11.10 20.78 -10.30
C GLU A 323 9.81 20.90 -9.49
N VAL A 324 8.66 21.03 -10.17
CA VAL A 324 7.33 21.07 -9.52
C VAL A 324 7.07 19.81 -8.67
N LEU A 325 7.48 18.64 -9.16
CA LEU A 325 7.38 17.39 -8.40
C LEU A 325 8.19 17.47 -7.10
N TYR A 326 9.43 17.92 -7.17
CA TYR A 326 10.32 17.99 -6.00
C TYR A 326 9.91 19.07 -5.01
N GLU A 327 9.44 20.22 -5.48
CA GLU A 327 8.87 21.26 -4.64
C GLU A 327 7.70 20.78 -3.80
N LYS A 328 6.84 19.90 -4.35
CA LYS A 328 5.73 19.30 -3.61
C LYS A 328 6.17 18.13 -2.73
N LEU A 329 7.23 17.42 -3.09
CA LEU A 329 7.70 16.22 -2.40
C LEU A 329 8.50 16.56 -1.13
N ILE A 330 9.43 17.48 -1.20
CA ILE A 330 10.34 17.79 -0.08
C ILE A 330 9.62 18.25 1.20
N PRO A 331 8.58 19.11 1.15
CA PRO A 331 7.85 19.55 2.35
C PRO A 331 7.08 18.43 3.08
N LEU A 332 6.86 17.29 2.43
CA LEU A 332 6.23 16.15 3.09
C LEU A 332 7.05 15.66 4.27
N GLY A 333 8.38 15.73 4.16
CA GLY A 333 9.31 15.30 5.20
C GLY A 333 9.56 13.79 5.19
N GLY A 334 10.34 13.34 6.19
CA GLY A 334 10.66 11.92 6.34
C GLY A 334 11.68 11.39 5.36
N GLN A 335 11.75 10.09 5.21
CA GLN A 335 12.70 9.41 4.34
C GLN A 335 12.05 9.16 2.97
N ILE A 336 12.68 9.70 1.92
CA ILE A 336 12.18 9.65 0.55
C ILE A 336 13.19 8.90 -0.31
N TRP A 337 12.72 7.86 -0.99
CA TRP A 337 13.50 7.05 -1.90
C TRP A 337 13.00 7.25 -3.32
N LEU A 338 13.91 7.60 -4.21
CA LEU A 338 13.66 7.82 -5.63
C LEU A 338 14.50 6.88 -6.46
N THR A 339 13.97 6.39 -7.58
CA THR A 339 14.77 5.64 -8.55
C THR A 339 14.78 6.32 -9.91
N GLY A 340 15.87 6.15 -10.64
CA GLY A 340 16.02 6.62 -12.01
C GLY A 340 17.18 5.97 -12.76
N THR A 341 17.25 6.16 -14.05
CA THR A 341 18.35 5.66 -14.88
C THR A 341 19.58 6.55 -14.82
N GLU A 342 19.37 7.84 -14.68
CA GLU A 342 20.38 8.89 -14.77
C GLU A 342 20.38 9.75 -13.51
N LYS A 343 21.57 10.14 -13.06
CA LYS A 343 21.73 10.96 -11.86
C LYS A 343 21.24 12.39 -12.08
N GLU A 344 21.39 12.89 -13.28
CA GLU A 344 21.07 14.25 -13.71
C GLU A 344 19.57 14.58 -13.57
N TYR A 345 18.70 13.59 -13.56
CA TYR A 345 17.27 13.80 -13.29
C TYR A 345 17.00 14.37 -11.91
N PHE A 346 17.95 14.26 -10.99
CA PHE A 346 17.81 14.59 -9.59
C PHE A 346 18.66 15.78 -9.13
N ASP A 347 19.30 16.52 -10.05
CA ASP A 347 20.20 17.62 -9.72
C ASP A 347 19.51 18.80 -9.02
N SER A 348 18.20 18.99 -9.24
CA SER A 348 17.42 20.05 -8.57
C SER A 348 16.94 19.66 -7.16
N LEU A 349 17.22 18.43 -6.68
CA LEU A 349 16.92 18.03 -5.31
C LEU A 349 17.92 18.64 -4.30
N PRO A 350 17.46 19.05 -3.12
CA PRO A 350 18.36 19.55 -2.08
C PRO A 350 19.10 18.39 -1.39
N ASN A 351 20.42 18.36 -1.50
CA ASN A 351 21.33 17.42 -0.80
C ASN A 351 20.91 15.94 -0.87
N PRO A 352 20.65 15.36 -2.06
CA PRO A 352 20.26 13.97 -2.18
C PRO A 352 21.46 13.05 -1.90
N GLN A 353 21.17 11.94 -1.23
CA GLN A 353 22.12 10.85 -0.99
C GLN A 353 22.06 9.90 -2.19
N TYR A 354 23.12 9.83 -2.96
CA TYR A 354 23.16 9.01 -4.17
C TYR A 354 23.69 7.60 -3.89
N ILE A 355 23.00 6.61 -4.45
CA ILE A 355 23.39 5.20 -4.41
C ILE A 355 23.37 4.67 -5.84
N HIS A 356 24.53 4.33 -6.36
CA HIS A 356 24.64 3.71 -7.67
C HIS A 356 24.29 2.22 -7.57
N MET A 357 23.38 1.76 -8.43
CA MET A 357 22.99 0.36 -8.52
C MET A 357 23.59 -0.29 -9.76
N ALA A 358 24.33 -1.37 -9.59
CA ALA A 358 24.87 -2.17 -10.66
C ALA A 358 24.83 -3.66 -10.31
N ASN A 359 24.23 -4.50 -11.16
CA ASN A 359 24.16 -5.95 -10.98
C ASN A 359 23.64 -6.39 -9.59
N GLY A 360 22.62 -5.71 -9.08
CA GLY A 360 22.05 -5.99 -7.75
C GLY A 360 22.86 -5.46 -6.57
N GLN A 361 23.94 -4.71 -6.81
CA GLN A 361 24.86 -4.19 -5.81
C GLN A 361 24.69 -2.67 -5.65
N PRO A 362 24.38 -2.16 -4.45
CA PRO A 362 24.42 -0.74 -4.16
C PRO A 362 25.83 -0.26 -3.84
N THR A 363 26.22 0.84 -4.42
CA THR A 363 27.47 1.56 -4.11
C THR A 363 27.11 2.98 -3.68
N PRO A 364 27.16 3.30 -2.37
CA PRO A 364 26.90 4.66 -1.89
C PRO A 364 27.93 5.66 -2.42
N ALA A 365 27.44 6.86 -2.70
CA ALA A 365 28.23 8.04 -3.06
C ALA A 365 27.82 9.19 -2.12
N PHE A 366 28.00 8.96 -0.82
CA PHE A 366 27.70 9.92 0.23
C PHE A 366 28.86 10.89 0.46
#